data_c1c6b5c52234a65091c2306a9280e506
#
_entry.id   c1c6b5c52234a65091c2306a9280e506
#
_cell.length_a   1.000
_cell.length_b   1.000
_cell.length_c   1.000
_cell.angle_alpha   90.00
_cell.angle_beta   90.00
_cell.angle_gamma   90.00
#
_symmetry.space_group_name_H-M   'P 1'
#
loop_
_entity.id
_entity.type
_entity.pdbx_description
1 polymer ?
#
loop_
_entity_poly.entity_id
_entity_poly.type
_entity_poly.pdbx_seq_one_letter_code
_entity_poly.pdbx_strand_id
1 'polypeptide(L)'
;MAIARRRLSPAQLLTVSVVALIVTGTVLLALPAAGGRGRVALIDAAFTSTSAVCVTGLNVLDTPRDLSLFGPFVLMALIQLGGLGYMTLTTVVAVAIGRQLTVKERLTLHEALNTETMEGLGRFALSVLKLTLAFELTGAALLALRWLHDLGAARAAYYGLFHAVSAFNNAGFALFSDNLVRFRGDWLVNLVVCGLIVCGGLGFVVLRELGHARGLRRLSVHTRLVIGLT
;
A
#
# COMPACT_ATOMS: atom_id res chain seq x y z
N MET A 1 3.49 14.80 -42.61
CA MET A 1 4.01 15.43 -41.37
C MET A 1 3.79 14.48 -40.20
N ALA A 2 4.80 13.66 -39.87
CA ALA A 2 4.66 12.63 -38.83
C ALA A 2 4.85 13.31 -37.46
N ILE A 3 3.80 13.38 -36.68
CA ILE A 3 3.83 13.82 -35.29
C ILE A 3 4.64 12.77 -34.52
N ALA A 4 5.90 13.07 -34.26
CA ALA A 4 6.75 12.26 -33.39
C ALA A 4 6.08 12.21 -32.02
N ARG A 5 5.41 11.10 -31.70
CA ARG A 5 4.92 10.82 -30.35
C ARG A 5 6.15 10.82 -29.42
N ARG A 6 6.39 11.92 -28.73
CA ARG A 6 7.38 11.98 -27.64
C ARG A 6 7.01 10.90 -26.64
N ARG A 7 7.76 9.79 -26.64
CA ARG A 7 7.61 8.76 -25.61
C ARG A 7 8.14 9.35 -24.30
N LEU A 8 7.26 9.42 -23.29
CA LEU A 8 7.63 9.84 -21.97
C LEU A 8 8.80 8.99 -21.47
N SER A 9 9.76 9.62 -20.78
CA SER A 9 10.81 8.88 -20.07
C SER A 9 10.19 8.07 -18.91
N PRO A 10 10.84 7.00 -18.43
CA PRO A 10 10.36 6.24 -17.29
C PRO A 10 10.07 7.11 -16.05
N ALA A 11 10.96 8.06 -15.76
CA ALA A 11 10.76 9.01 -14.65
C ALA A 11 9.53 9.92 -14.87
N GLN A 12 9.33 10.41 -16.08
CA GLN A 12 8.13 11.22 -16.41
C GLN A 12 6.84 10.40 -16.28
N LEU A 13 6.89 9.12 -16.69
CA LEU A 13 5.74 8.23 -16.57
C LEU A 13 5.39 7.99 -15.09
N LEU A 14 6.40 7.78 -14.24
CA LEU A 14 6.25 7.68 -12.78
C LEU A 14 5.57 8.91 -12.20
N THR A 15 6.14 10.09 -12.47
CA THR A 15 5.61 11.36 -11.95
C THR A 15 4.16 11.58 -12.38
N VAL A 16 3.87 11.38 -13.68
CA VAL A 16 2.51 11.56 -14.22
C VAL A 16 1.53 10.59 -13.55
N SER A 17 1.92 9.36 -13.29
CA SER A 17 1.03 8.38 -12.67
C SER A 17 0.75 8.67 -11.20
N VAL A 18 1.76 9.08 -10.43
CA VAL A 18 1.58 9.51 -9.04
C VAL A 18 0.67 10.74 -8.97
N VAL A 19 0.92 11.74 -9.81
CA VAL A 19 0.08 12.94 -9.91
C VAL A 19 -1.35 12.58 -10.32
N ALA A 20 -1.52 11.68 -11.29
CA ALA A 20 -2.85 11.22 -11.71
C ALA A 20 -3.60 10.50 -10.59
N LEU A 21 -2.92 9.66 -9.79
CA LEU A 21 -3.50 9.01 -8.62
C LEU A 21 -3.92 10.04 -7.56
N ILE A 22 -3.07 11.04 -7.26
CA ILE A 22 -3.39 12.11 -6.32
C ILE A 22 -4.60 12.91 -6.79
N VAL A 23 -4.62 13.31 -8.05
CA VAL A 23 -5.75 14.07 -8.63
C VAL A 23 -7.04 13.24 -8.59
N THR A 24 -6.97 11.97 -8.98
CA THR A 24 -8.12 11.06 -8.94
C THR A 24 -8.65 10.89 -7.51
N GLY A 25 -7.75 10.64 -6.55
CA GLY A 25 -8.09 10.53 -5.14
C GLY A 25 -8.69 11.82 -4.58
N THR A 26 -8.12 12.98 -4.94
CA THR A 26 -8.66 14.30 -4.58
C THR A 26 -10.10 14.47 -5.06
N VAL A 27 -10.35 14.17 -6.34
CA VAL A 27 -11.70 14.26 -6.91
C VAL A 27 -12.66 13.32 -6.19
N LEU A 28 -12.27 12.07 -5.97
CA LEU A 28 -13.11 11.08 -5.28
C LEU A 28 -13.42 11.47 -3.83
N LEU A 29 -12.43 12.00 -3.08
CA LEU A 29 -12.61 12.46 -1.71
C LEU A 29 -13.40 13.76 -1.60
N ALA A 30 -13.35 14.63 -2.62
CA ALA A 30 -14.15 15.86 -2.70
C ALA A 30 -15.61 15.62 -3.09
N LEU A 31 -15.99 14.41 -3.54
CA LEU A 31 -17.37 14.07 -3.84
C LEU A 31 -18.23 14.16 -2.58
N PRO A 32 -19.49 14.61 -2.71
CA PRO A 32 -20.44 14.63 -1.57
C PRO A 32 -20.61 13.26 -0.90
N ALA A 33 -20.45 12.19 -1.68
CA ALA A 33 -20.53 10.82 -1.20
C ALA A 33 -19.40 10.44 -0.24
N ALA A 34 -18.25 11.12 -0.29
CA ALA A 34 -17.09 10.83 0.57
C ALA A 34 -17.17 11.55 1.92
N GLY A 35 -17.88 12.67 2.03
CA GLY A 35 -18.03 13.41 3.28
C GLY A 35 -19.07 12.80 4.20
N GLY A 36 -18.74 12.65 5.49
CA GLY A 36 -19.64 12.13 6.53
C GLY A 36 -20.53 13.20 7.13
N ARG A 37 -20.03 14.42 7.29
CA ARG A 37 -20.74 15.59 7.88
C ARG A 37 -20.98 16.73 6.92
N GLY A 38 -20.68 16.55 5.64
CA GLY A 38 -20.75 17.57 4.60
C GLY A 38 -19.70 17.31 3.53
N ARG A 39 -19.51 18.29 2.64
CA ARG A 39 -18.46 18.18 1.61
C ARG A 39 -17.08 18.39 2.24
N VAL A 40 -16.15 17.52 1.90
CA VAL A 40 -14.73 17.71 2.21
C VAL A 40 -14.21 18.89 1.37
N ALA A 41 -13.51 19.83 1.99
CA ALA A 41 -12.90 20.94 1.27
C ALA A 41 -11.84 20.41 0.28
N LEU A 42 -11.74 21.03 -0.89
CA LEU A 42 -10.84 20.55 -1.95
C LEU A 42 -9.39 20.47 -1.49
N ILE A 43 -8.96 21.41 -0.67
CA ILE A 43 -7.59 21.43 -0.13
C ILE A 43 -7.34 20.27 0.83
N ASP A 44 -8.33 19.93 1.69
CA ASP A 44 -8.23 18.81 2.62
C ASP A 44 -8.27 17.47 1.89
N ALA A 45 -9.11 17.37 0.83
CA ALA A 45 -9.14 16.22 -0.05
C ALA A 45 -7.81 16.02 -0.79
N ALA A 46 -7.20 17.10 -1.30
CA ALA A 46 -5.91 17.05 -1.97
C ALA A 46 -4.78 16.67 -1.03
N PHE A 47 -4.75 17.23 0.18
CA PHE A 47 -3.79 16.89 1.21
C PHE A 47 -3.91 15.41 1.62
N THR A 48 -5.13 14.96 1.93
CA THR A 48 -5.39 13.58 2.37
C THR A 48 -5.09 12.57 1.27
N SER A 49 -5.45 12.87 0.01
CA SER A 49 -5.12 12.04 -1.14
C SER A 49 -3.60 11.93 -1.34
N THR A 50 -2.89 13.06 -1.24
CA THR A 50 -1.41 13.09 -1.35
C THR A 50 -0.78 12.27 -0.23
N SER A 51 -1.24 12.45 1.00
CA SER A 51 -0.77 11.69 2.17
C SER A 51 -1.00 10.18 2.01
N ALA A 52 -2.16 9.78 1.48
CA ALA A 52 -2.48 8.36 1.25
C ALA A 52 -1.62 7.74 0.13
N VAL A 53 -1.48 8.41 -1.02
CA VAL A 53 -0.68 7.93 -2.15
C VAL A 53 0.81 7.90 -1.83
N CYS A 54 1.32 8.92 -1.12
CA CYS A 54 2.72 8.99 -0.69
C CYS A 54 2.99 8.22 0.60
N VAL A 55 1.98 7.60 1.19
CA VAL A 55 2.09 6.78 2.41
C VAL A 55 2.76 7.55 3.56
N THR A 56 2.36 8.82 3.76
CA THR A 56 2.98 9.71 4.75
C THR A 56 2.30 9.69 6.11
N GLY A 57 1.00 9.37 6.16
CA GLY A 57 0.24 9.26 7.42
C GLY A 57 -0.13 10.58 8.08
N LEU A 58 0.03 11.69 7.37
CA LEU A 58 -0.41 12.99 7.87
C LEU A 58 -1.91 13.16 7.63
N ASN A 59 -2.66 13.49 8.68
CA ASN A 59 -4.11 13.64 8.65
C ASN A 59 -4.51 15.07 8.98
N VAL A 60 -5.32 15.67 8.11
CA VAL A 60 -6.04 16.95 8.35
C VAL A 60 -7.52 16.70 8.63
N LEU A 61 -8.00 15.48 8.33
CA LEU A 61 -9.36 15.02 8.56
C LEU A 61 -9.37 13.91 9.61
N ASP A 62 -10.36 13.91 10.47
CA ASP A 62 -10.67 12.77 11.34
C ASP A 62 -11.41 11.71 10.50
N THR A 63 -10.67 10.69 10.03
CA THR A 63 -11.18 9.69 9.07
C THR A 63 -12.56 9.13 9.47
N PRO A 64 -12.82 8.69 10.72
CA PRO A 64 -14.13 8.15 11.09
C PRO A 64 -15.23 9.18 11.27
N ARG A 65 -14.90 10.47 11.47
CA ARG A 65 -15.89 11.54 11.73
C ARG A 65 -16.22 12.35 10.49
N ASP A 66 -15.20 12.67 9.71
CA ASP A 66 -15.32 13.61 8.58
C ASP A 66 -15.62 12.90 7.27
N LEU A 67 -15.30 11.60 7.18
CA LEU A 67 -15.56 10.79 5.99
C LEU A 67 -16.76 9.86 6.22
N SER A 68 -17.51 9.62 5.13
CA SER A 68 -18.53 8.56 5.04
C SER A 68 -17.86 7.19 4.93
N LEU A 69 -18.65 6.12 4.79
CA LEU A 69 -18.07 4.79 4.51
C LEU A 69 -17.28 4.74 3.18
N PHE A 70 -17.66 5.56 2.19
CA PHE A 70 -16.99 5.60 0.89
C PHE A 70 -15.59 6.21 0.98
N GLY A 71 -15.39 7.25 1.79
CA GLY A 71 -14.09 7.92 1.93
C GLY A 71 -12.94 6.99 2.34
N PRO A 72 -13.06 6.21 3.43
CA PRO A 72 -12.03 5.24 3.82
C PRO A 72 -11.78 4.13 2.80
N PHE A 73 -12.78 3.71 2.00
CA PHE A 73 -12.53 2.80 0.88
C PHE A 73 -11.64 3.43 -0.18
N VAL A 74 -11.87 4.71 -0.52
CA VAL A 74 -11.00 5.45 -1.42
C VAL A 74 -9.60 5.56 -0.83
N LEU A 75 -9.47 5.91 0.47
CA LEU A 75 -8.17 5.97 1.15
C LEU A 75 -7.44 4.63 1.10
N MET A 76 -8.12 3.53 1.41
CA MET A 76 -7.53 2.18 1.39
C MET A 76 -7.01 1.83 -0.01
N ALA A 77 -7.78 2.15 -1.07
CA ALA A 77 -7.33 1.96 -2.45
C ALA A 77 -6.10 2.82 -2.79
N LEU A 78 -6.08 4.08 -2.38
CA LEU A 78 -4.95 4.98 -2.61
C LEU A 78 -3.69 4.52 -1.86
N ILE A 79 -3.84 4.10 -0.59
CA ILE A 79 -2.76 3.52 0.22
C ILE A 79 -2.19 2.26 -0.45
N GLN A 80 -3.06 1.37 -0.91
CA GLN A 80 -2.65 0.14 -1.57
C GLN A 80 -1.89 0.41 -2.87
N LEU A 81 -2.40 1.32 -3.70
CA LEU A 81 -1.76 1.71 -4.96
C LEU A 81 -0.44 2.44 -4.72
N GLY A 82 -0.38 3.30 -3.71
CA GLY A 82 0.83 4.01 -3.31
C GLY A 82 1.88 3.09 -2.71
N GLY A 83 1.50 2.26 -1.74
CA GLY A 83 2.40 1.37 -0.98
C GLY A 83 2.97 0.22 -1.79
N LEU A 84 2.18 -0.40 -2.68
CA LEU A 84 2.71 -1.40 -3.62
C LEU A 84 3.70 -0.79 -4.62
N GLY A 85 3.72 0.52 -4.67
CA GLY A 85 4.51 1.28 -5.59
C GLY A 85 4.00 1.15 -7.03
N TYR A 86 4.01 2.27 -7.69
CA TYR A 86 3.62 2.42 -9.08
C TYR A 86 4.28 1.37 -10.02
N MET A 87 5.54 1.00 -9.75
CA MET A 87 6.29 0.05 -10.57
C MET A 87 5.72 -1.37 -10.54
N THR A 88 5.33 -1.83 -9.36
CA THR A 88 4.72 -3.15 -9.19
C THR A 88 3.36 -3.19 -9.86
N LEU A 89 2.56 -2.14 -9.69
CA LEU A 89 1.24 -2.04 -10.29
C LEU A 89 1.31 -2.02 -11.82
N THR A 90 2.19 -1.19 -12.41
CA THR A 90 2.36 -1.13 -13.87
C THR A 90 2.79 -2.47 -14.45
N THR A 91 3.65 -3.19 -13.74
CA THR A 91 4.08 -4.53 -14.17
C THR A 91 2.92 -5.51 -14.12
N VAL A 92 2.14 -5.51 -13.03
CA VAL A 92 0.96 -6.39 -12.88
C VAL A 92 -0.06 -6.10 -13.97
N VAL A 93 -0.37 -4.83 -14.22
CA VAL A 93 -1.32 -4.43 -15.26
C VAL A 93 -0.81 -4.81 -16.65
N ALA A 94 0.48 -4.57 -16.95
CA ALA A 94 1.07 -4.94 -18.24
C ALA A 94 1.01 -6.45 -18.48
N VAL A 95 1.28 -7.26 -17.45
CA VAL A 95 1.16 -8.73 -17.51
C VAL A 95 -0.28 -9.17 -17.67
N ALA A 96 -1.22 -8.57 -16.93
CA ALA A 96 -2.65 -8.90 -16.99
C ALA A 96 -3.27 -8.63 -18.38
N ILE A 97 -2.79 -7.56 -19.07
CA ILE A 97 -3.23 -7.21 -20.42
C ILE A 97 -2.51 -8.06 -21.49
N GLY A 98 -1.60 -8.96 -21.08
CA GLY A 98 -0.83 -9.80 -22.01
C GLY A 98 0.23 -9.04 -22.82
N ARG A 99 0.57 -7.81 -22.40
CA ARG A 99 1.56 -6.98 -23.09
C ARG A 99 2.97 -7.41 -22.71
N GLN A 100 3.80 -7.72 -23.73
CA GLN A 100 5.22 -7.96 -23.47
C GLN A 100 5.90 -6.64 -23.09
N LEU A 101 6.58 -6.65 -21.94
CA LEU A 101 7.37 -5.51 -21.49
C LEU A 101 8.54 -5.25 -22.47
N THR A 102 8.74 -4.00 -22.86
CA THR A 102 9.91 -3.59 -23.64
C THR A 102 11.18 -3.70 -22.81
N VAL A 103 12.34 -3.81 -23.46
CA VAL A 103 13.65 -3.88 -22.76
C VAL A 103 13.87 -2.69 -21.83
N LYS A 104 13.41 -1.48 -22.22
CA LYS A 104 13.49 -0.28 -21.39
C LYS A 104 12.61 -0.36 -20.14
N GLU A 105 11.38 -0.84 -20.26
CA GLU A 105 10.46 -1.03 -19.14
C GLU A 105 11.01 -2.08 -18.17
N ARG A 106 11.61 -3.14 -18.69
CA ARG A 106 12.31 -4.16 -17.89
C ARG A 106 13.50 -3.58 -17.12
N LEU A 107 14.34 -2.76 -17.76
CA LEU A 107 15.49 -2.10 -17.11
C LEU A 107 15.05 -1.20 -15.97
N THR A 108 14.04 -0.37 -16.20
CA THR A 108 13.51 0.55 -15.16
C THR A 108 12.95 -0.22 -13.97
N LEU A 109 12.23 -1.32 -14.22
CA LEU A 109 11.72 -2.20 -13.15
C LEU A 109 12.83 -2.94 -12.43
N HIS A 110 13.89 -3.35 -13.15
CA HIS A 110 15.07 -3.96 -12.57
C HIS A 110 15.78 -3.01 -11.60
N GLU A 111 16.00 -1.76 -12.01
CA GLU A 111 16.60 -0.73 -11.16
C GLU A 111 15.73 -0.43 -9.92
N ALA A 112 14.41 -0.31 -10.09
CA ALA A 112 13.49 0.02 -9.02
C ALA A 112 13.26 -1.12 -8.01
N LEU A 113 13.27 -2.37 -8.48
CA LEU A 113 13.05 -3.56 -7.66
C LEU A 113 14.35 -4.21 -7.19
N ASN A 114 15.51 -3.68 -7.59
CA ASN A 114 16.85 -4.20 -7.25
C ASN A 114 16.98 -5.72 -7.48
N THR A 115 16.42 -6.22 -8.62
CA THR A 115 16.46 -7.65 -8.97
C THR A 115 17.66 -7.94 -9.85
N GLU A 116 18.38 -9.03 -9.57
CA GLU A 116 19.59 -9.42 -10.32
C GLU A 116 19.32 -9.95 -11.73
N THR A 117 18.09 -10.33 -12.04
CA THR A 117 17.71 -10.91 -13.34
C THR A 117 16.54 -10.21 -13.98
N MET A 118 16.65 -9.93 -15.28
CA MET A 118 15.60 -9.29 -16.09
C MET A 118 14.45 -10.24 -16.43
N GLU A 119 14.67 -11.56 -16.33
CA GLU A 119 13.65 -12.56 -16.58
C GLU A 119 12.76 -12.76 -15.36
N GLY A 120 11.45 -12.72 -15.55
CA GLY A 120 10.50 -13.01 -14.48
C GLY A 120 9.96 -11.83 -13.69
N LEU A 121 10.23 -10.57 -14.12
CA LEU A 121 9.67 -9.38 -13.46
C LEU A 121 8.15 -9.44 -13.27
N GLY A 122 7.41 -9.96 -14.24
CA GLY A 122 5.97 -10.17 -14.10
C GLY A 122 5.63 -11.19 -13.00
N ARG A 123 6.38 -12.29 -12.94
CA ARG A 123 6.24 -13.29 -11.86
C ARG A 123 6.63 -12.70 -10.51
N PHE A 124 7.64 -11.84 -10.48
CA PHE A 124 8.01 -11.11 -9.28
C PHE A 124 6.87 -10.21 -8.79
N ALA A 125 6.29 -9.38 -9.66
CA ALA A 125 5.18 -8.50 -9.33
C ALA A 125 3.94 -9.27 -8.82
N LEU A 126 3.60 -10.41 -9.44
CA LEU A 126 2.54 -11.29 -8.95
C LEU A 126 2.89 -11.92 -7.59
N SER A 127 4.16 -12.24 -7.35
CA SER A 127 4.61 -12.76 -6.06
C SER A 127 4.51 -11.69 -4.97
N VAL A 128 4.88 -10.44 -5.29
CA VAL A 128 4.71 -9.28 -4.40
C VAL A 128 3.24 -9.12 -4.04
N LEU A 129 2.35 -9.08 -5.03
CA LEU A 129 0.92 -8.92 -4.79
C LEU A 129 0.35 -10.05 -3.92
N LYS A 130 0.69 -11.31 -4.21
CA LYS A 130 0.25 -12.47 -3.40
C LYS A 130 0.75 -12.38 -1.97
N LEU A 131 2.02 -11.99 -1.79
CA LEU A 131 2.63 -11.86 -0.47
C LEU A 131 1.97 -10.75 0.35
N THR A 132 1.77 -9.57 -0.27
CA THR A 132 1.06 -8.44 0.34
C THR A 132 -0.34 -8.86 0.79
N LEU A 133 -1.13 -9.44 -0.11
CA LEU A 133 -2.48 -9.91 0.23
C LEU A 133 -2.47 -10.97 1.34
N ALA A 134 -1.48 -11.86 1.37
CA ALA A 134 -1.37 -12.86 2.43
C ALA A 134 -1.14 -12.20 3.80
N PHE A 135 -0.22 -11.24 3.91
CA PHE A 135 0.03 -10.51 5.15
C PHE A 135 -1.17 -9.66 5.55
N GLU A 136 -1.73 -8.89 4.63
CA GLU A 136 -2.88 -8.02 4.88
C GLU A 136 -4.12 -8.81 5.31
N LEU A 137 -4.46 -9.90 4.62
CA LEU A 137 -5.61 -10.72 4.98
C LEU A 137 -5.42 -11.45 6.31
N THR A 138 -4.19 -11.92 6.59
CA THR A 138 -3.87 -12.56 7.88
C THR A 138 -4.00 -11.54 9.02
N GLY A 139 -3.39 -10.35 8.86
CA GLY A 139 -3.50 -9.27 9.83
C GLY A 139 -4.94 -8.79 10.01
N ALA A 140 -5.67 -8.61 8.91
CA ALA A 140 -7.08 -8.24 8.92
C ALA A 140 -7.93 -9.25 9.70
N ALA A 141 -7.72 -10.55 9.49
CA ALA A 141 -8.43 -11.61 10.19
C ALA A 141 -8.15 -11.58 11.70
N LEU A 142 -6.87 -11.43 12.09
CA LEU A 142 -6.49 -11.37 13.51
C LEU A 142 -7.06 -10.13 14.19
N LEU A 143 -7.00 -8.95 13.57
CA LEU A 143 -7.58 -7.72 14.10
C LEU A 143 -9.12 -7.80 14.14
N ALA A 144 -9.75 -8.36 13.10
CA ALA A 144 -11.19 -8.54 13.07
C ALA A 144 -11.68 -9.48 14.18
N LEU A 145 -10.99 -10.59 14.42
CA LEU A 145 -11.29 -11.50 15.52
C LEU A 145 -11.18 -10.80 16.89
N ARG A 146 -10.13 -9.98 17.07
CA ARG A 146 -9.96 -9.22 18.31
C ARG A 146 -11.09 -8.21 18.54
N TRP A 147 -11.52 -7.52 17.50
CA TRP A 147 -12.55 -6.48 17.58
C TRP A 147 -13.98 -7.00 17.38
N LEU A 148 -14.15 -8.30 17.18
CA LEU A 148 -15.46 -8.92 16.93
C LEU A 148 -16.49 -8.61 18.02
N HIS A 149 -16.05 -8.72 19.28
CA HIS A 149 -16.89 -8.44 20.44
C HIS A 149 -17.23 -6.96 20.59
N ASP A 150 -16.28 -6.08 20.26
CA ASP A 150 -16.41 -4.64 20.51
C ASP A 150 -17.22 -3.92 19.41
N LEU A 151 -17.10 -4.39 18.15
CA LEU A 151 -17.64 -3.71 16.97
C LEU A 151 -18.72 -4.49 16.21
N GLY A 152 -18.89 -5.78 16.51
CA GLY A 152 -19.71 -6.70 15.73
C GLY A 152 -19.04 -7.11 14.40
N ALA A 153 -19.50 -8.21 13.79
CA ALA A 153 -18.77 -8.89 12.70
C ALA A 153 -18.46 -8.00 11.49
N ALA A 154 -19.45 -7.27 10.97
CA ALA A 154 -19.25 -6.46 9.75
C ALA A 154 -18.26 -5.31 9.97
N ARG A 155 -18.38 -4.58 11.08
CA ARG A 155 -17.46 -3.47 11.42
C ARG A 155 -16.08 -4.00 11.77
N ALA A 156 -15.97 -5.08 12.52
CA ALA A 156 -14.70 -5.69 12.89
C ALA A 156 -13.92 -6.12 11.63
N ALA A 157 -14.58 -6.77 10.67
CA ALA A 157 -13.95 -7.14 9.40
C ALA A 157 -13.47 -5.92 8.60
N TYR A 158 -14.29 -4.89 8.51
CA TYR A 158 -13.94 -3.66 7.79
C TYR A 158 -12.78 -2.91 8.46
N TYR A 159 -12.82 -2.74 9.79
CA TYR A 159 -11.76 -2.10 10.56
C TYR A 159 -10.46 -2.91 10.52
N GLY A 160 -10.58 -4.24 10.65
CA GLY A 160 -9.44 -5.14 10.54
C GLY A 160 -8.74 -5.02 9.18
N LEU A 161 -9.50 -5.03 8.09
CA LEU A 161 -8.97 -4.88 6.74
C LEU A 161 -8.28 -3.52 6.54
N PHE A 162 -8.96 -2.43 6.91
CA PHE A 162 -8.41 -1.08 6.77
C PHE A 162 -7.09 -0.91 7.53
N HIS A 163 -7.06 -1.33 8.81
CA HIS A 163 -5.86 -1.18 9.64
C HIS A 163 -4.73 -2.12 9.19
N ALA A 164 -5.05 -3.32 8.69
CA ALA A 164 -4.04 -4.22 8.15
C ALA A 164 -3.38 -3.63 6.87
N VAL A 165 -4.18 -3.09 5.95
CA VAL A 165 -3.68 -2.39 4.75
C VAL A 165 -2.85 -1.17 5.14
N SER A 166 -3.37 -0.34 6.06
CA SER A 166 -2.67 0.86 6.54
C SER A 166 -1.34 0.51 7.22
N ALA A 167 -1.32 -0.53 8.07
CA ALA A 167 -0.12 -0.94 8.80
C ALA A 167 0.93 -1.58 7.88
N PHE A 168 0.54 -2.51 7.01
CA PHE A 168 1.47 -3.18 6.10
C PHE A 168 2.12 -2.20 5.12
N ASN A 169 1.35 -1.24 4.61
CA ASN A 169 1.87 -0.19 3.74
C ASN A 169 2.55 0.96 4.52
N ASN A 170 2.63 0.92 5.86
CA ASN A 170 3.18 1.99 6.70
C ASN A 170 2.46 3.34 6.53
N ALA A 171 1.16 3.33 6.23
CA ALA A 171 0.40 4.51 5.85
C ALA A 171 -0.09 5.37 7.02
N GLY A 172 -0.20 4.81 8.24
CA GLY A 172 -0.53 5.58 9.44
C GLY A 172 -1.98 6.06 9.58
N PHE A 173 -2.87 5.73 8.63
CA PHE A 173 -4.30 6.05 8.72
C PHE A 173 -5.03 5.06 9.62
N ALA A 174 -6.02 5.54 10.37
CA ALA A 174 -6.85 4.73 11.26
C ALA A 174 -8.34 5.11 11.16
N LEU A 175 -9.22 4.16 11.49
CA LEU A 175 -10.67 4.36 11.60
C LEU A 175 -11.12 4.66 13.05
N PHE A 176 -10.18 4.95 13.94
CA PHE A 176 -10.42 5.45 15.27
C PHE A 176 -9.91 6.88 15.38
N SER A 177 -10.70 7.80 15.99
CA SER A 177 -10.32 9.22 16.10
C SER A 177 -9.07 9.47 16.93
N ASP A 178 -8.76 8.56 17.87
CA ASP A 178 -7.55 8.54 18.68
C ASP A 178 -6.43 7.67 18.09
N ASN A 179 -6.54 7.33 16.80
CA ASN A 179 -5.70 6.34 16.14
C ASN A 179 -5.80 4.98 16.87
N LEU A 180 -4.70 4.39 17.29
CA LEU A 180 -4.68 3.14 18.06
C LEU A 180 -4.32 3.34 19.55
N VAL A 181 -4.37 4.57 20.07
CA VAL A 181 -3.97 4.90 21.45
C VAL A 181 -4.79 4.12 22.48
N ARG A 182 -6.08 3.89 22.23
CA ARG A 182 -6.97 3.09 23.10
C ARG A 182 -6.50 1.64 23.25
N PHE A 183 -5.77 1.11 22.28
CA PHE A 183 -5.25 -0.26 22.27
C PHE A 183 -3.79 -0.38 22.74
N ARG A 184 -3.22 0.69 23.37
CA ARG A 184 -1.84 0.70 23.87
C ARG A 184 -1.48 -0.47 24.79
N GLY A 185 -2.48 -0.98 25.55
CA GLY A 185 -2.32 -2.13 26.43
C GLY A 185 -2.74 -3.47 25.81
N ASP A 186 -3.20 -3.46 24.56
CA ASP A 186 -3.64 -4.67 23.87
C ASP A 186 -2.48 -5.33 23.15
N TRP A 187 -1.93 -6.40 23.73
CA TRP A 187 -0.76 -7.08 23.22
C TRP A 187 -0.97 -7.65 21.81
N LEU A 188 -2.21 -8.14 21.50
CA LEU A 188 -2.51 -8.74 20.20
C LEU A 188 -2.56 -7.67 19.11
N VAL A 189 -3.26 -6.55 19.36
CA VAL A 189 -3.32 -5.43 18.40
C VAL A 189 -1.90 -4.90 18.16
N ASN A 190 -1.12 -4.67 19.22
CA ASN A 190 0.25 -4.17 19.08
C ASN A 190 1.13 -5.16 18.30
N LEU A 191 1.08 -6.46 18.63
CA LEU A 191 1.88 -7.47 17.94
C LEU A 191 1.54 -7.55 16.45
N VAL A 192 0.25 -7.56 16.09
CA VAL A 192 -0.19 -7.66 14.70
C VAL A 192 0.19 -6.40 13.92
N VAL A 193 -0.10 -5.21 14.47
CA VAL A 193 0.19 -3.94 13.79
C VAL A 193 1.68 -3.72 13.64
N CYS A 194 2.48 -3.89 14.69
CA CYS A 194 3.94 -3.77 14.61
C CYS A 194 4.53 -4.81 13.67
N GLY A 195 4.04 -6.05 13.71
CA GLY A 195 4.47 -7.11 12.80
C GLY A 195 4.19 -6.76 11.34
N LEU A 196 3.03 -6.20 11.02
CA LEU A 196 2.68 -5.75 9.67
C LEU A 196 3.58 -4.58 9.22
N ILE A 197 3.80 -3.59 10.11
CA ILE A 197 4.70 -2.44 9.85
C ILE A 197 6.10 -2.92 9.52
N VAL A 198 6.66 -3.81 10.34
CA VAL A 198 8.00 -4.36 10.14
C VAL A 198 8.05 -5.17 8.84
N CYS A 199 7.11 -6.09 8.62
CA CYS A 199 7.07 -6.89 7.39
C CYS A 199 6.95 -6.02 6.14
N GLY A 200 6.07 -5.00 6.15
CA GLY A 200 5.94 -4.06 5.04
C GLY A 200 7.21 -3.23 4.80
N GLY A 201 7.89 -2.82 5.88
CA GLY A 201 9.12 -2.04 5.83
C GLY A 201 10.36 -2.81 5.41
N LEU A 202 10.43 -4.13 5.62
CA LEU A 202 11.57 -4.97 5.22
C LEU A 202 11.81 -5.00 3.70
N GLY A 203 10.77 -4.75 2.92
CA GLY A 203 10.81 -4.81 1.47
C GLY A 203 10.59 -6.22 0.91
N PHE A 204 9.98 -6.25 -0.27
CA PHE A 204 9.50 -7.49 -0.90
C PHE A 204 10.62 -8.49 -1.27
N VAL A 205 11.81 -7.99 -1.59
CA VAL A 205 12.98 -8.85 -1.91
C VAL A 205 13.36 -9.68 -0.68
N VAL A 206 13.46 -9.04 0.48
CA VAL A 206 13.80 -9.68 1.76
C VAL A 206 12.72 -10.68 2.16
N LEU A 207 11.45 -10.29 2.11
CA LEU A 207 10.33 -11.17 2.46
C LEU A 207 10.26 -12.41 1.56
N ARG A 208 10.49 -12.23 0.25
CA ARG A 208 10.52 -13.33 -0.70
C ARG A 208 11.69 -14.28 -0.44
N GLU A 209 12.87 -13.73 -0.17
CA GLU A 209 14.06 -14.53 0.14
C GLU A 209 13.85 -15.32 1.44
N LEU A 210 13.27 -14.70 2.47
CA LEU A 210 12.92 -15.37 3.72
C LEU A 210 11.93 -16.52 3.51
N GLY A 211 10.93 -16.33 2.65
CA GLY A 211 9.93 -17.35 2.34
C GLY A 211 10.49 -18.57 1.58
N HIS A 212 11.61 -18.43 0.88
CA HIS A 212 12.25 -19.50 0.11
C HIS A 212 13.54 -20.04 0.75
N ALA A 213 14.12 -19.35 1.71
CA ALA A 213 15.38 -19.72 2.33
C ALA A 213 15.22 -20.93 3.26
N ARG A 214 15.99 -21.99 3.01
CA ARG A 214 16.14 -23.15 3.90
C ARG A 214 17.20 -22.91 4.99
N GLY A 215 17.30 -21.68 5.50
CA GLY A 215 18.20 -21.32 6.60
C GLY A 215 18.93 -19.98 6.41
N LEU A 216 19.23 -19.30 7.52
CA LEU A 216 19.84 -17.96 7.57
C LEU A 216 21.19 -17.85 6.83
N ARG A 217 21.94 -18.96 6.72
CA ARG A 217 23.25 -18.98 6.05
C ARG A 217 23.18 -18.84 4.53
N ARG A 218 21.99 -19.06 3.94
CA ARG A 218 21.75 -18.97 2.48
C ARG A 218 21.17 -17.64 2.05
N LEU A 219 20.92 -16.73 3.00
CA LEU A 219 20.42 -15.39 2.72
C LEU A 219 21.50 -14.52 2.08
N SER A 220 21.08 -13.66 1.16
CA SER A 220 21.95 -12.65 0.55
C SER A 220 22.53 -11.71 1.61
N VAL A 221 23.65 -11.08 1.32
CA VAL A 221 24.27 -10.09 2.21
C VAL A 221 23.28 -8.95 2.50
N HIS A 222 22.53 -8.52 1.47
CA HIS A 222 21.50 -7.49 1.61
C HIS A 222 20.44 -7.90 2.66
N THR A 223 19.86 -9.08 2.54
CA THR A 223 18.83 -9.58 3.46
C THR A 223 19.36 -9.71 4.90
N ARG A 224 20.60 -10.19 5.07
CA ARG A 224 21.23 -10.27 6.40
C ARG A 224 21.44 -8.90 7.04
N LEU A 225 21.88 -7.91 6.27
CA LEU A 225 22.05 -6.54 6.75
C LEU A 225 20.71 -5.92 7.14
N VAL A 226 19.69 -6.06 6.30
CA VAL A 226 18.34 -5.52 6.60
C VAL A 226 17.81 -6.14 7.89
N ILE A 227 17.82 -7.47 8.03
CA ILE A 227 17.33 -8.15 9.26
C ILE A 227 18.15 -7.78 10.49
N GLY A 228 19.44 -7.55 10.33
CA GLY A 228 20.31 -7.18 11.46
C GLY A 228 20.18 -5.73 11.92
N LEU A 229 19.59 -4.86 11.09
CA LEU A 229 19.38 -3.43 11.37
C LEU A 229 17.93 -3.10 11.77
N THR A 230 16.98 -4.02 11.53
CA THR A 230 15.55 -3.89 11.92
C THR A 230 15.31 -4.55 13.27
#